data_f7f7f76526995a08a5b3f4edd99e051e
#
_entry.id   f7f7f76526995a08a5b3f4edd99e051e
#
_cell.length_a   1.000
_cell.length_b   1.000
_cell.length_c   1.000
_cell.angle_alpha   90.00
_cell.angle_beta   90.00
_cell.angle_gamma   90.00
#
_symmetry.space_group_name_H-M   'P 1'
#
loop_
_entity.id
_entity.type
_entity.pdbx_description
1 polymer ?
#
loop_
_entity_poly.entity_id
_entity_poly.type
_entity_poly.pdbx_seq_one_letter_code
_entity_poly.pdbx_strand_id
1 'polypeptide(L)'
;IITGFGMLFVGLSLMSKSMDALAQLQEVKLMLATIQHPLMLVLVGAVLTAIIQSSSVVTSIALTMAVTGLISLNQGIYLTMGSNIGSCVVAIIAGMTSGLNAKRTALIHLLFNCFGVCIFLIAAWIMHLVTSGTLNYGVLFEKMFPGAPQLQLAMFHTIFNCCTVAIILPLTNALVNLVC
;
A
#
# COMPACT_ATOMS: atom_id res chain seq x y z
N ILE A 1 32.64 10.47 -1.40
CA ILE A 1 31.51 9.70 -1.99
C ILE A 1 31.10 8.59 -1.03
N ILE A 2 31.97 7.67 -0.60
CA ILE A 2 31.66 6.54 0.30
C ILE A 2 31.09 7.02 1.64
N THR A 3 31.71 8.05 2.24
CA THR A 3 31.23 8.65 3.51
C THR A 3 29.84 9.26 3.36
N GLY A 4 29.58 10.01 2.27
CA GLY A 4 28.27 10.58 2.01
C GLY A 4 27.19 9.51 1.79
N PHE A 5 27.54 8.42 1.10
CA PHE A 5 26.67 7.27 0.92
C PHE A 5 26.36 6.58 2.26
N GLY A 6 27.39 6.39 3.12
CA GLY A 6 27.21 5.86 4.47
C GLY A 6 26.33 6.76 5.34
N MET A 7 26.50 8.07 5.31
CA MET A 7 25.66 9.03 6.04
C MET A 7 24.19 8.99 5.58
N LEU A 8 23.97 8.80 4.29
CA LEU A 8 22.61 8.64 3.74
C LEU A 8 21.91 7.41 4.35
N PHE A 9 22.59 6.26 4.40
CA PHE A 9 22.01 5.04 5.01
C PHE A 9 21.79 5.19 6.53
N VAL A 10 22.70 5.85 7.23
CA VAL A 10 22.52 6.15 8.67
C VAL A 10 21.29 7.06 8.87
N GLY A 11 21.17 8.09 8.05
CA GLY A 11 20.00 8.98 8.10
C GLY A 11 18.69 8.24 7.82
N LEU A 12 18.65 7.39 6.78
CA LEU A 12 17.49 6.55 6.48
C LEU A 12 17.17 5.59 7.62
N SER A 13 18.18 4.97 8.23
CA SER A 13 17.98 4.06 9.36
C SER A 13 17.43 4.77 10.59
N LEU A 14 17.94 5.96 10.92
CA LEU A 14 17.43 6.78 12.03
C LEU A 14 15.98 7.23 11.78
N MET A 15 15.69 7.66 10.55
CA MET A 15 14.34 8.04 10.14
C MET A 15 13.35 6.86 10.26
N SER A 16 13.73 5.68 9.75
CA SER A 16 12.91 4.47 9.87
C SER A 16 12.63 4.12 11.33
N LYS A 17 13.65 4.13 12.20
CA LYS A 17 13.46 3.85 13.64
C LYS A 17 12.53 4.85 14.34
N SER A 18 12.63 6.12 13.99
CA SER A 18 11.75 7.17 14.54
C SER A 18 10.30 6.97 14.08
N MET A 19 10.11 6.56 12.81
CA MET A 19 8.78 6.27 12.26
C MET A 19 8.20 4.97 12.82
N ASP A 20 9.02 3.94 13.06
CA ASP A 20 8.58 2.74 13.77
C ASP A 20 8.06 3.04 15.18
N ALA A 21 8.72 3.95 15.91
CA ALA A 21 8.25 4.39 17.23
C ALA A 21 6.88 5.09 17.15
N LEU A 22 6.69 5.99 16.17
CA LEU A 22 5.40 6.65 15.93
C LEU A 22 4.29 5.62 15.60
N ALA A 23 4.62 4.65 14.79
CA ALA A 23 3.73 3.58 14.38
C ALA A 23 3.30 2.65 15.51
N GLN A 24 4.10 2.55 16.57
CA GLN A 24 3.78 1.75 17.76
C GLN A 24 2.88 2.47 18.78
N LEU A 25 2.57 3.76 18.56
CA LEU A 25 1.67 4.50 19.44
C LEU A 25 0.31 3.82 19.53
N GLN A 26 -0.15 3.62 20.76
CA GLN A 26 -1.44 2.96 21.03
C GLN A 26 -2.61 3.72 20.39
N GLU A 27 -2.53 5.04 20.34
CA GLU A 27 -3.54 5.92 19.74
C GLU A 27 -3.68 5.67 18.23
N VAL A 28 -2.57 5.51 17.51
CA VAL A 28 -2.57 5.20 16.07
C VAL A 28 -3.20 3.81 15.82
N LYS A 29 -2.85 2.82 16.64
CA LYS A 29 -3.40 1.46 16.54
C LYS A 29 -4.91 1.45 16.80
N LEU A 30 -5.37 2.14 17.84
CA LEU A 30 -6.80 2.22 18.17
C LEU A 30 -7.58 2.97 17.09
N MET A 31 -7.04 4.06 16.56
CA MET A 31 -7.65 4.77 15.43
C MET A 31 -7.83 3.85 14.21
N LEU A 32 -6.80 3.08 13.86
CA LEU A 32 -6.88 2.14 12.74
C LEU A 32 -7.89 1.02 12.98
N ALA A 33 -7.99 0.52 14.21
CA ALA A 33 -8.93 -0.55 14.57
C ALA A 33 -10.40 -0.13 14.46
N THR A 34 -10.70 1.16 14.65
CA THR A 34 -12.09 1.68 14.54
C THR A 34 -12.57 1.87 13.11
N ILE A 35 -11.67 1.98 12.14
CA ILE A 35 -12.01 2.22 10.75
C ILE A 35 -12.36 0.89 10.07
N GLN A 36 -13.61 0.77 9.61
CA GLN A 36 -14.08 -0.45 8.91
C GLN A 36 -14.33 -0.22 7.41
N HIS A 37 -14.50 1.03 6.98
CA HIS A 37 -14.82 1.33 5.58
C HIS A 37 -13.59 1.15 4.68
N PRO A 38 -13.67 0.34 3.61
CA PRO A 38 -12.53 0.01 2.73
C PRO A 38 -11.80 1.22 2.16
N LEU A 39 -12.54 2.20 1.63
CA LEU A 39 -11.95 3.42 1.06
C LEU A 39 -11.20 4.26 2.10
N MET A 40 -11.72 4.31 3.35
CA MET A 40 -11.05 5.02 4.44
C MET A 40 -9.76 4.33 4.84
N LEU A 41 -9.73 3.00 4.87
CA LEU A 41 -8.52 2.22 5.14
C LEU A 41 -7.46 2.43 4.05
N VAL A 42 -7.88 2.43 2.78
CA VAL A 42 -6.98 2.76 1.66
C VAL A 42 -6.44 4.18 1.80
N LEU A 43 -7.28 5.16 2.10
CA LEU A 43 -6.86 6.56 2.29
C LEU A 43 -5.88 6.68 3.47
N VAL A 44 -6.19 6.05 4.59
CA VAL A 44 -5.31 6.07 5.77
C VAL A 44 -3.98 5.40 5.48
N GLY A 45 -3.98 4.23 4.81
CA GLY A 45 -2.75 3.57 4.37
C GLY A 45 -1.90 4.44 3.44
N ALA A 46 -2.55 5.17 2.52
CA ALA A 46 -1.87 6.11 1.63
C ALA A 46 -1.27 7.29 2.39
N VAL A 47 -2.02 7.91 3.29
CA VAL A 47 -1.56 9.06 4.10
C VAL A 47 -0.42 8.64 5.04
N LEU A 48 -0.56 7.53 5.76
CA LEU A 48 0.50 7.01 6.62
C LEU A 48 1.78 6.76 5.84
N THR A 49 1.67 6.11 4.67
CA THR A 49 2.85 5.82 3.84
C THR A 49 3.46 7.10 3.27
N ALA A 50 2.65 8.09 2.88
CA ALA A 50 3.13 9.39 2.43
C ALA A 50 3.93 10.13 3.51
N ILE A 51 3.49 10.05 4.78
CA ILE A 51 4.18 10.67 5.92
C ILE A 51 5.44 9.87 6.28
N ILE A 52 5.31 8.57 6.45
CA ILE A 52 6.40 7.66 6.85
C ILE A 52 7.42 7.46 5.73
N GLN A 53 7.01 7.64 4.47
CA GLN A 53 7.78 7.43 3.25
C GLN A 53 8.31 5.98 3.10
N SER A 54 7.64 5.02 3.76
CA SER A 54 7.99 3.61 3.73
C SER A 54 6.74 2.74 3.76
N SER A 55 6.41 2.14 2.62
CA SER A 55 5.28 1.21 2.51
C SER A 55 5.53 -0.09 3.28
N SER A 56 6.79 -0.53 3.40
CA SER A 56 7.14 -1.73 4.17
C SER A 56 6.88 -1.55 5.66
N VAL A 57 7.14 -0.36 6.22
CA VAL A 57 6.80 -0.04 7.62
C VAL A 57 5.29 -0.09 7.83
N VAL A 58 4.51 0.58 6.98
CA VAL A 58 3.04 0.58 7.09
C VAL A 58 2.46 -0.82 6.93
N THR A 59 2.98 -1.61 5.99
CA THR A 59 2.57 -3.02 5.82
C THR A 59 2.92 -3.86 7.05
N SER A 60 4.09 -3.64 7.66
CA SER A 60 4.49 -4.33 8.90
C SER A 60 3.60 -3.98 10.09
N ILE A 61 3.15 -2.71 10.18
CA ILE A 61 2.17 -2.28 11.19
C ILE A 61 0.85 -3.02 10.97
N ALA A 62 0.31 -2.96 9.74
CA ALA A 62 -0.93 -3.63 9.38
C ALA A 62 -0.86 -5.14 9.68
N LEU A 63 0.28 -5.77 9.38
CA LEU A 63 0.55 -7.16 9.69
C LEU A 63 0.55 -7.44 11.19
N THR A 64 1.29 -6.65 11.97
CA THR A 64 1.36 -6.80 13.43
C THR A 64 -0.02 -6.65 14.06
N MET A 65 -0.80 -5.67 13.60
CA MET A 65 -2.17 -5.45 14.07
C MET A 65 -3.11 -6.60 13.70
N ALA A 66 -2.96 -7.17 12.50
CA ALA A 66 -3.74 -8.34 12.08
C ALA A 66 -3.37 -9.59 12.88
N VAL A 67 -2.08 -9.83 13.14
CA VAL A 67 -1.59 -10.97 13.95
C VAL A 67 -2.05 -10.87 15.41
N THR A 68 -2.07 -9.67 15.96
CA THR A 68 -2.53 -9.42 17.33
C THR A 68 -4.06 -9.38 17.46
N GLY A 69 -4.80 -9.48 16.35
CA GLY A 69 -6.27 -9.43 16.35
C GLY A 69 -6.85 -8.03 16.56
N LEU A 70 -6.03 -6.98 16.54
CA LEU A 70 -6.49 -5.58 16.63
C LEU A 70 -7.29 -5.14 15.41
N ILE A 71 -6.90 -5.63 14.23
CA ILE A 71 -7.65 -5.45 12.99
C ILE A 71 -7.84 -6.82 12.32
N SER A 72 -8.86 -6.92 11.47
CA SER A 72 -9.03 -8.10 10.63
C SER A 72 -7.98 -8.13 9.51
N LEU A 73 -7.69 -9.32 8.98
CA LEU A 73 -6.82 -9.45 7.80
C LEU A 73 -7.31 -8.60 6.63
N ASN A 74 -8.62 -8.52 6.42
CA ASN A 74 -9.23 -7.73 5.37
C ASN A 74 -8.94 -6.23 5.52
N GLN A 75 -8.96 -5.70 6.74
CA GLN A 75 -8.55 -4.31 7.02
C GLN A 75 -7.06 -4.10 6.73
N GLY A 76 -6.20 -5.03 7.13
CA GLY A 76 -4.76 -5.02 6.82
C GLY A 76 -4.49 -5.00 5.31
N ILE A 77 -5.28 -5.73 4.54
CA ILE A 77 -5.22 -5.75 3.07
C ILE A 77 -5.53 -4.37 2.48
N TYR A 78 -6.60 -3.71 2.91
CA TYR A 78 -6.92 -2.36 2.41
C TYR A 78 -5.90 -1.30 2.82
N LEU A 79 -5.33 -1.38 4.03
CA LEU A 79 -4.21 -0.52 4.44
C LEU A 79 -2.99 -0.73 3.52
N THR A 80 -2.66 -1.97 3.19
CA THR A 80 -1.55 -2.32 2.28
C THR A 80 -1.82 -1.82 0.85
N MET A 81 -3.06 -1.91 0.35
CA MET A 81 -3.43 -1.32 -0.95
C MET A 81 -3.19 0.20 -0.95
N GLY A 82 -3.60 0.88 0.13
CA GLY A 82 -3.36 2.31 0.30
C GLY A 82 -1.87 2.66 0.35
N SER A 83 -1.07 1.83 1.00
CA SER A 83 0.37 2.06 1.10
C SER A 83 1.08 2.11 -0.25
N ASN A 84 0.59 1.39 -1.25
CA ASN A 84 1.12 1.46 -2.62
C ASN A 84 0.88 2.85 -3.25
N ILE A 85 -0.29 3.46 -3.05
CA ILE A 85 -0.54 4.84 -3.49
C ILE A 85 0.36 5.83 -2.75
N GLY A 86 0.47 5.68 -1.43
CA GLY A 86 1.30 6.56 -0.59
C GLY A 86 2.77 6.55 -0.96
N SER A 87 3.30 5.41 -1.44
CA SER A 87 4.69 5.30 -1.88
C SER A 87 5.03 6.19 -3.09
N CYS A 88 4.02 6.60 -3.88
CA CYS A 88 4.22 7.48 -5.03
C CYS A 88 4.61 8.91 -4.62
N VAL A 89 4.33 9.32 -3.38
CA VAL A 89 4.58 10.69 -2.90
C VAL A 89 6.06 11.07 -3.02
N VAL A 90 6.96 10.14 -2.73
CA VAL A 90 8.41 10.36 -2.86
C VAL A 90 8.79 10.68 -4.32
N ALA A 91 8.24 9.90 -5.27
CA ALA A 91 8.47 10.13 -6.68
C ALA A 91 7.86 11.45 -7.17
N ILE A 92 6.70 11.84 -6.64
CA ILE A 92 6.03 13.11 -6.95
C ILE A 92 6.88 14.28 -6.46
N ILE A 93 7.33 14.27 -5.20
CA ILE A 93 8.17 15.33 -4.63
C ILE A 93 9.47 15.46 -5.43
N ALA A 94 10.16 14.36 -5.74
CA ALA A 94 11.36 14.36 -6.55
C ALA A 94 11.10 14.87 -7.99
N GLY A 95 9.96 14.50 -8.57
CA GLY A 95 9.53 14.95 -9.90
C GLY A 95 9.22 16.44 -9.97
N MET A 96 8.67 17.03 -8.89
CA MET A 96 8.31 18.46 -8.85
C MET A 96 9.51 19.38 -9.05
N THR A 97 10.67 19.01 -8.52
CA THR A 97 11.93 19.77 -8.60
C THR A 97 12.78 19.41 -9.81
N SER A 98 12.34 18.42 -10.60
CA SER A 98 13.05 17.89 -11.75
C SER A 98 12.43 18.32 -13.09
N GLY A 99 13.04 17.90 -14.20
CA GLY A 99 12.55 18.19 -15.55
C GLY A 99 11.23 17.51 -15.90
N LEU A 100 10.66 17.87 -17.06
CA LEU A 100 9.34 17.43 -17.51
C LEU A 100 9.18 15.89 -17.51
N ASN A 101 10.20 15.16 -17.95
CA ASN A 101 10.13 13.70 -18.02
C ASN A 101 10.04 13.07 -16.63
N ALA A 102 10.69 13.64 -15.61
CA ALA A 102 10.56 13.16 -14.22
C ALA A 102 9.15 13.36 -13.68
N LYS A 103 8.51 14.51 -13.99
CA LYS A 103 7.10 14.76 -13.62
C LYS A 103 6.16 13.77 -14.26
N ARG A 104 6.34 13.47 -15.55
CA ARG A 104 5.56 12.48 -16.30
C ARG A 104 5.72 11.08 -15.69
N THR A 105 6.94 10.68 -15.38
CA THR A 105 7.21 9.38 -14.75
C THR A 105 6.55 9.27 -13.38
N ALA A 106 6.64 10.31 -12.54
CA ALA A 106 5.98 10.34 -11.24
C ALA A 106 4.45 10.25 -11.36
N LEU A 107 3.85 10.92 -12.36
CA LEU A 107 2.42 10.85 -12.63
C LEU A 107 1.99 9.47 -13.13
N ILE A 108 2.77 8.85 -14.03
CA ILE A 108 2.53 7.47 -14.49
C ILE A 108 2.58 6.50 -13.30
N HIS A 109 3.55 6.65 -12.41
CA HIS A 109 3.66 5.83 -11.20
C HIS A 109 2.42 5.97 -10.30
N LEU A 110 1.95 7.21 -10.08
CA LEU A 110 0.73 7.45 -9.32
C LEU A 110 -0.49 6.81 -9.98
N LEU A 111 -0.69 7.06 -11.28
CA LEU A 111 -1.81 6.50 -12.03
C LEU A 111 -1.81 4.97 -12.01
N PHE A 112 -0.64 4.36 -12.20
CA PHE A 112 -0.48 2.91 -12.12
C PHE A 112 -1.00 2.34 -10.79
N ASN A 113 -0.58 2.92 -9.66
CA ASN A 113 -1.02 2.47 -8.34
C ASN A 113 -2.50 2.76 -8.08
N CYS A 114 -3.01 3.94 -8.49
CA CYS A 114 -4.42 4.27 -8.38
C CYS A 114 -5.29 3.31 -9.19
N PHE A 115 -4.93 3.01 -10.44
CA PHE A 115 -5.67 2.04 -11.25
C PHE A 115 -5.63 0.64 -10.64
N GLY A 116 -4.48 0.18 -10.14
CA GLY A 116 -4.37 -1.09 -9.44
C GLY A 116 -5.32 -1.16 -8.24
N VAL A 117 -5.32 -0.15 -7.39
CA VAL A 117 -6.22 -0.07 -6.22
C VAL A 117 -7.69 -0.03 -6.66
N CYS A 118 -8.04 0.76 -7.68
CA CYS A 118 -9.41 0.81 -8.21
C CYS A 118 -9.89 -0.55 -8.71
N ILE A 119 -9.07 -1.27 -9.47
CA ILE A 119 -9.39 -2.61 -9.98
C ILE A 119 -9.69 -3.57 -8.83
N PHE A 120 -8.85 -3.59 -7.80
CA PHE A 120 -9.04 -4.48 -6.66
C PHE A 120 -10.20 -4.05 -5.75
N LEU A 121 -10.50 -2.76 -5.61
CA LEU A 121 -11.71 -2.29 -4.92
C LEU A 121 -12.98 -2.69 -5.66
N ILE A 122 -12.99 -2.57 -6.99
CA ILE A 122 -14.11 -3.01 -7.82
C ILE A 122 -14.27 -4.54 -7.71
N ALA A 123 -13.18 -5.30 -7.76
CA ALA A 123 -13.21 -6.75 -7.57
C ALA A 123 -13.74 -7.14 -6.19
N ALA A 124 -13.33 -6.43 -5.13
CA ALA A 124 -13.86 -6.63 -3.77
C ALA A 124 -15.37 -6.35 -3.71
N TRP A 125 -15.83 -5.28 -4.35
CA TRP A 125 -17.24 -4.93 -4.42
C TRP A 125 -18.07 -5.97 -5.19
N ILE A 126 -17.59 -6.42 -6.35
CA ILE A 126 -18.23 -7.49 -7.12
C ILE A 126 -18.30 -8.79 -6.31
N MET A 127 -17.18 -9.16 -5.65
CA MET A 127 -17.11 -10.34 -4.80
C MET A 127 -18.13 -10.25 -3.65
N HIS A 128 -18.25 -9.09 -3.02
CA HIS A 128 -19.26 -8.84 -1.98
C HIS A 128 -20.69 -9.02 -2.50
N LEU A 129 -21.00 -8.48 -3.70
CA LEU A 129 -22.33 -8.61 -4.32
C LEU A 129 -22.66 -10.06 -4.67
N VAL A 130 -21.74 -10.76 -5.34
CA VAL A 130 -21.96 -12.13 -5.82
C VAL A 130 -22.12 -13.12 -4.68
N THR A 131 -21.40 -12.89 -3.57
CA THR A 131 -21.39 -13.83 -2.43
C THR A 131 -22.29 -13.36 -1.28
N SER A 132 -23.10 -12.31 -1.48
CA SER A 132 -23.93 -11.71 -0.43
C SER A 132 -23.10 -11.37 0.84
N GLY A 133 -21.87 -10.91 0.65
CA GLY A 133 -20.96 -10.49 1.71
C GLY A 133 -20.23 -11.60 2.45
N THR A 134 -20.44 -12.88 2.11
CA THR A 134 -19.77 -14.00 2.80
C THR A 134 -18.31 -14.17 2.44
N LEU A 135 -17.87 -13.66 1.29
CA LEU A 135 -16.49 -13.74 0.82
C LEU A 135 -15.87 -12.32 0.71
N ASN A 136 -14.67 -12.20 1.23
CA ASN A 136 -13.81 -11.02 1.06
C ASN A 136 -12.36 -11.47 0.92
N TYR A 137 -11.43 -10.55 0.66
CA TYR A 137 -10.02 -10.91 0.52
C TYR A 137 -9.45 -11.62 1.75
N GLY A 138 -9.81 -11.18 2.95
CA GLY A 138 -9.36 -11.82 4.19
C GLY A 138 -9.79 -13.28 4.25
N VAL A 139 -11.06 -13.58 4.00
CA VAL A 139 -11.60 -14.95 3.97
C VAL A 139 -10.97 -15.77 2.84
N LEU A 140 -10.75 -15.18 1.67
CA LEU A 140 -10.13 -15.87 0.54
C LEU A 140 -8.70 -16.32 0.87
N PHE A 141 -7.89 -15.41 1.40
CA PHE A 141 -6.49 -15.70 1.74
C PHE A 141 -6.36 -16.59 2.98
N GLU A 142 -7.29 -16.51 3.93
CA GLU A 142 -7.36 -17.46 5.04
C GLU A 142 -7.62 -18.90 4.56
N LYS A 143 -8.50 -19.08 3.56
CA LYS A 143 -8.72 -20.40 2.94
C LYS A 143 -7.50 -20.92 2.18
N MET A 144 -6.74 -20.02 1.53
CA MET A 144 -5.55 -20.40 0.77
C MET A 144 -4.33 -20.71 1.66
N PHE A 145 -4.18 -19.99 2.76
CA PHE A 145 -3.04 -20.09 3.68
C PHE A 145 -3.52 -20.09 5.13
N PRO A 146 -4.14 -21.18 5.63
CA PRO A 146 -4.76 -21.21 6.95
C PRO A 146 -3.77 -20.93 8.07
N GLY A 147 -4.17 -20.08 9.03
CA GLY A 147 -3.40 -19.80 10.24
C GLY A 147 -2.07 -19.06 10.05
N ALA A 148 -1.83 -18.47 8.88
CA ALA A 148 -0.57 -17.80 8.56
C ALA A 148 -0.78 -16.35 8.09
N PRO A 149 -1.23 -15.42 8.94
CA PRO A 149 -1.57 -14.06 8.55
C PRO A 149 -0.41 -13.29 7.91
N GLN A 150 0.83 -13.59 8.28
CA GLN A 150 2.02 -13.01 7.63
C GLN A 150 2.10 -13.40 6.15
N LEU A 151 1.94 -14.68 5.88
CA LEU A 151 1.96 -15.20 4.52
C LEU A 151 0.77 -14.71 3.71
N GLN A 152 -0.41 -14.64 4.33
CA GLN A 152 -1.65 -14.16 3.70
C GLN A 152 -1.49 -12.73 3.20
N LEU A 153 -1.00 -11.81 4.04
CA LEU A 153 -0.80 -10.41 3.66
C LEU A 153 0.31 -10.23 2.63
N ALA A 154 1.44 -10.96 2.78
CA ALA A 154 2.55 -10.94 1.85
C ALA A 154 2.13 -11.47 0.47
N MET A 155 1.39 -12.58 0.43
CA MET A 155 0.89 -13.18 -0.82
C MET A 155 -0.15 -12.27 -1.48
N PHE A 156 -1.07 -11.66 -0.70
CA PHE A 156 -1.97 -10.65 -1.25
C PHE A 156 -1.19 -9.52 -1.91
N HIS A 157 -0.20 -8.94 -1.23
CA HIS A 157 0.60 -7.84 -1.76
C HIS A 157 1.34 -8.22 -3.05
N THR A 158 1.89 -9.44 -3.09
CA THR A 158 2.56 -9.96 -4.29
C THR A 158 1.57 -10.15 -5.44
N ILE A 159 0.43 -10.80 -5.21
CA ILE A 159 -0.61 -11.04 -6.23
C ILE A 159 -1.18 -9.72 -6.72
N PHE A 160 -1.47 -8.78 -5.81
CA PHE A 160 -1.93 -7.45 -6.15
C PHE A 160 -0.99 -6.76 -7.15
N ASN A 161 0.31 -6.71 -6.83
CA ASN A 161 1.29 -6.06 -7.72
C ASN A 161 1.44 -6.80 -9.06
N CYS A 162 1.55 -8.13 -9.04
CA CYS A 162 1.67 -8.93 -10.26
C CYS A 162 0.45 -8.78 -11.17
N CYS A 163 -0.75 -8.85 -10.62
CA CYS A 163 -2.00 -8.67 -11.38
C CYS A 163 -2.10 -7.25 -11.93
N THR A 164 -1.77 -6.23 -11.13
CA THR A 164 -1.76 -4.83 -11.58
C THR A 164 -0.81 -4.66 -12.76
N VAL A 165 0.41 -5.19 -12.67
CA VAL A 165 1.37 -5.16 -13.78
C VAL A 165 0.81 -5.88 -15.01
N ALA A 166 0.30 -7.10 -14.85
CA ALA A 166 -0.22 -7.90 -15.97
C ALA A 166 -1.38 -7.20 -16.69
N ILE A 167 -2.25 -6.50 -15.97
CA ILE A 167 -3.39 -5.78 -16.54
C ILE A 167 -2.95 -4.47 -17.21
N ILE A 168 -2.05 -3.71 -16.57
CA ILE A 168 -1.69 -2.36 -17.03
C ILE A 168 -0.57 -2.40 -18.09
N LEU A 169 0.29 -3.42 -18.08
CA LEU A 169 1.39 -3.53 -19.05
C LEU A 169 0.94 -3.40 -20.51
N PRO A 170 -0.12 -4.07 -21.00
CA PRO A 170 -0.62 -3.89 -22.36
C PRO A 170 -1.21 -2.50 -22.60
N LEU A 171 -1.59 -1.77 -21.55
CA LEU A 171 -2.17 -0.43 -21.62
C LEU A 171 -1.11 0.69 -21.46
N THR A 172 0.18 0.36 -21.42
CA THR A 172 1.27 1.31 -21.20
C THR A 172 1.23 2.48 -22.21
N ASN A 173 0.98 2.20 -23.49
CA ASN A 173 0.89 3.25 -24.50
C ASN A 173 -0.27 4.22 -24.23
N ALA A 174 -1.41 3.73 -23.75
CA ALA A 174 -2.54 4.58 -23.39
C ALA A 174 -2.20 5.46 -22.16
N LEU A 175 -1.52 4.90 -21.16
CA LEU A 175 -1.03 5.64 -19.99
C LEU A 175 -0.02 6.74 -20.38
N VAL A 176 0.93 6.42 -21.25
CA VAL A 176 1.91 7.38 -21.75
C VAL A 176 1.22 8.50 -22.51
N ASN A 177 0.30 8.19 -23.42
CA ASN A 177 -0.46 9.20 -24.19
C ASN A 177 -1.34 10.09 -23.29
N LEU A 178 -1.80 9.59 -22.15
CA LEU A 178 -2.57 10.38 -21.19
C LEU A 178 -1.70 11.45 -20.48
N VAL A 179 -0.40 11.19 -20.34
CA VAL A 179 0.53 12.03 -19.56
C VAL A 179 1.44 12.87 -20.44
N CYS A 180 1.60 12.52 -21.71
CA CYS A 180 2.44 13.23 -22.68
C CYS A 180 1.68 14.11 -23.62
#